data_e74c2a4738adb3fd1c45123e11c61c2b
#
_entry.id   e74c2a4738adb3fd1c45123e11c61c2b
#
_cell.length_a   1.000
_cell.length_b   1.000
_cell.length_c   1.000
_cell.angle_alpha   90.00
_cell.angle_beta   90.00
_cell.angle_gamma   90.00
#
_symmetry.space_group_name_H-M   'P 1'
#
loop_
_entity.id
_entity.type
_entity.pdbx_description
1 polymer ?
#
loop_
_entity_poly.entity_id
_entity_poly.type
_entity_poly.pdbx_seq_one_letter_code
_entity_poly.pdbx_strand_id
1 'polypeptide(L)'
;MLGSDLMEKIEYFNKEYSYIKDNKKREHVKYLVNKLPDYFFEIPASSTGKYHPSFASSENGLVKHTKVAVRIAKELLDNSGLNNFKDNEKDIIIMAIILHDGCKSGIVKENYTRFDHPLIVSHLIKENRSSLSLNDEEMDLLIRVISSHMGIWNKDYNGNEILPIPKDKYQRFVHMCDYLSSKKFLDVKFDGIDIKD
;
A
#
# COMPACT_ATOMS: atom_id res chain seq x y z
N MET A 1 6.13 -24.06 -26.43
CA MET A 1 5.45 -23.45 -25.26
C MET A 1 6.47 -22.47 -24.69
N LEU A 2 6.27 -21.17 -24.97
CA LEU A 2 7.09 -20.10 -24.39
C LEU A 2 6.68 -20.01 -22.92
N GLY A 3 7.61 -20.29 -22.00
CA GLY A 3 7.40 -20.06 -20.58
C GLY A 3 7.09 -18.58 -20.40
N SER A 4 5.96 -18.26 -19.79
CA SER A 4 5.71 -16.92 -19.27
C SER A 4 6.79 -16.66 -18.22
N ASP A 5 7.73 -15.77 -18.52
CA ASP A 5 8.64 -15.25 -17.52
C ASP A 5 7.76 -14.66 -16.41
N LEU A 6 7.70 -15.34 -15.27
CA LEU A 6 6.98 -14.84 -14.08
C LEU A 6 7.69 -13.56 -13.66
N MET A 7 6.95 -12.45 -13.69
CA MET A 7 7.45 -11.14 -13.24
C MET A 7 7.93 -11.25 -11.78
N GLU A 8 9.13 -10.79 -11.48
CA GLU A 8 9.61 -10.75 -10.10
C GLU A 8 8.81 -9.74 -9.26
N LYS A 9 8.59 -10.04 -7.99
CA LYS A 9 7.81 -9.19 -7.07
C LYS A 9 8.18 -7.71 -7.12
N ILE A 10 9.48 -7.42 -7.20
CA ILE A 10 9.99 -6.04 -7.22
C ILE A 10 9.63 -5.29 -8.51
N GLU A 11 9.39 -5.99 -9.61
CA GLU A 11 9.10 -5.38 -10.92
C GLU A 11 7.70 -4.79 -10.98
N TYR A 12 6.76 -5.29 -10.16
CA TYR A 12 5.38 -4.84 -10.15
C TYR A 12 5.21 -3.34 -9.86
N PHE A 13 6.17 -2.69 -9.18
CA PHE A 13 6.09 -1.30 -8.75
C PHE A 13 7.22 -0.41 -9.31
N ASN A 14 7.83 -0.78 -10.45
CA ASN A 14 8.96 -0.04 -11.01
C ASN A 14 8.66 1.45 -11.24
N LYS A 15 7.46 1.78 -11.72
CA LYS A 15 7.01 3.17 -11.92
C LYS A 15 6.83 3.88 -10.57
N GLU A 16 6.18 3.24 -9.62
CA GLU A 16 5.89 3.79 -8.29
C GLU A 16 7.15 4.04 -7.47
N TYR A 17 8.16 3.17 -7.58
CA TYR A 17 9.46 3.41 -6.94
C TYR A 17 10.13 4.68 -7.45
N SER A 18 9.92 5.06 -8.72
CA SER A 18 10.50 6.29 -9.27
C SER A 18 9.96 7.57 -8.61
N TYR A 19 8.84 7.49 -7.92
CA TYR A 19 8.25 8.60 -7.18
C TYR A 19 8.96 8.89 -5.85
N ILE A 20 9.74 7.95 -5.35
CA ILE A 20 10.57 8.09 -4.15
C ILE A 20 11.89 8.75 -4.57
N LYS A 21 12.19 9.92 -4.00
CA LYS A 21 13.39 10.71 -4.37
C LYS A 21 14.67 10.12 -3.80
N ASP A 22 14.64 9.67 -2.54
CA ASP A 22 15.79 9.09 -1.85
C ASP A 22 16.08 7.67 -2.36
N ASN A 23 17.28 7.46 -2.91
CA ASN A 23 17.68 6.16 -3.47
C ASN A 23 17.71 5.04 -2.40
N LYS A 24 18.10 5.34 -1.16
CA LYS A 24 18.12 4.32 -0.09
C LYS A 24 16.71 3.88 0.27
N LYS A 25 15.78 4.82 0.42
CA LYS A 25 14.37 4.52 0.67
C LYS A 25 13.75 3.71 -0.47
N ARG A 26 14.13 4.01 -1.71
CA ARG A 26 13.72 3.23 -2.90
C ARG A 26 14.18 1.78 -2.80
N GLU A 27 15.43 1.53 -2.44
CA GLU A 27 15.92 0.16 -2.25
C GLU A 27 15.28 -0.52 -1.02
N HIS A 28 14.99 0.23 0.04
CA HIS A 28 14.28 -0.32 1.20
C HIS A 28 12.86 -0.78 0.89
N VAL A 29 12.10 -0.01 0.12
CA VAL A 29 10.75 -0.44 -0.25
C VAL A 29 10.79 -1.63 -1.20
N LYS A 30 11.72 -1.72 -2.14
CA LYS A 30 11.93 -2.90 -2.98
C LYS A 30 12.24 -4.14 -2.13
N TYR A 31 13.15 -4.00 -1.16
CA TYR A 31 13.48 -5.07 -0.23
C TYR A 31 12.23 -5.55 0.53
N LEU A 32 11.42 -4.64 1.07
CA LEU A 32 10.19 -4.98 1.78
C LEU A 32 9.13 -5.60 0.87
N VAL A 33 8.96 -5.11 -0.35
CA VAL A 33 8.05 -5.69 -1.36
C VAL A 33 8.43 -7.13 -1.66
N ASN A 34 9.73 -7.44 -1.75
CA ASN A 34 10.20 -8.81 -1.96
C ASN A 34 9.88 -9.75 -0.79
N LYS A 35 9.61 -9.21 0.42
CA LYS A 35 9.19 -9.97 1.62
C LYS A 35 7.69 -10.21 1.69
N LEU A 36 6.88 -9.52 0.88
CA LEU A 36 5.44 -9.70 0.87
C LEU A 36 5.05 -11.12 0.41
N PRO A 37 3.94 -11.68 0.92
CA PRO A 37 3.43 -12.96 0.45
C PRO A 37 3.12 -12.97 -1.06
N ASP A 38 3.34 -14.09 -1.74
CA ASP A 38 3.15 -14.22 -3.20
C ASP A 38 1.72 -13.85 -3.61
N TYR A 39 0.75 -14.25 -2.83
CA TYR A 39 -0.67 -13.99 -3.11
C TYR A 39 -1.01 -12.49 -3.26
N PHE A 40 -0.24 -11.58 -2.64
CA PHE A 40 -0.44 -10.14 -2.78
C PHE A 40 -0.44 -9.71 -4.25
N PHE A 41 0.40 -10.35 -5.05
CA PHE A 41 0.55 -10.04 -6.49
C PHE A 41 -0.52 -10.68 -7.36
N GLU A 42 -1.33 -11.59 -6.83
CA GLU A 42 -2.26 -12.44 -7.58
C GLU A 42 -3.73 -12.07 -7.34
N ILE A 43 -4.09 -11.77 -6.09
CA ILE A 43 -5.49 -11.69 -5.68
C ILE A 43 -6.19 -10.39 -6.10
N PRO A 44 -7.54 -10.39 -6.19
CA PRO A 44 -8.32 -9.16 -6.26
C PRO A 44 -8.20 -8.33 -4.98
N ALA A 45 -8.43 -7.02 -5.07
CA ALA A 45 -8.37 -6.12 -3.91
C ALA A 45 -9.46 -6.37 -2.87
N SER A 46 -10.56 -7.02 -3.26
CA SER A 46 -11.68 -7.37 -2.37
C SER A 46 -12.05 -8.83 -2.54
N SER A 47 -12.08 -9.58 -1.45
CA SER A 47 -12.54 -10.98 -1.43
C SER A 47 -14.01 -11.15 -1.84
N THR A 48 -14.83 -10.09 -1.74
CA THR A 48 -16.27 -10.12 -2.07
C THR A 48 -16.61 -9.40 -3.38
N GLY A 49 -15.68 -8.68 -3.99
CA GLY A 49 -15.92 -7.86 -5.21
C GLY A 49 -16.82 -6.63 -4.98
N LYS A 50 -17.27 -6.37 -3.73
CA LYS A 50 -18.31 -5.36 -3.45
C LYS A 50 -17.78 -3.92 -3.37
N TYR A 51 -16.53 -3.71 -2.99
CA TYR A 51 -16.05 -2.42 -2.48
C TYR A 51 -15.06 -1.71 -3.40
N HIS A 52 -14.57 -2.34 -4.47
CA HIS A 52 -13.56 -1.81 -5.35
C HIS A 52 -14.04 -1.61 -6.79
N PRO A 53 -13.40 -0.73 -7.58
CA PRO A 53 -13.64 -0.57 -9.02
C PRO A 53 -13.32 -1.87 -9.78
N SER A 54 -13.82 -1.94 -11.04
CA SER A 54 -13.64 -3.12 -11.89
C SER A 54 -12.18 -3.50 -12.12
N PHE A 55 -11.27 -2.53 -12.27
CA PHE A 55 -9.84 -2.79 -12.47
C PHE A 55 -9.18 -3.54 -11.30
N ALA A 56 -9.74 -3.42 -10.09
CA ALA A 56 -9.23 -4.04 -8.88
C ALA A 56 -9.97 -5.34 -8.49
N SER A 57 -10.90 -5.83 -9.34
CA SER A 57 -11.78 -6.97 -9.02
C SER A 57 -11.32 -8.30 -9.62
N SER A 58 -10.22 -8.31 -10.36
CA SER A 58 -9.65 -9.49 -11.03
C SER A 58 -8.26 -9.84 -10.53
N GLU A 59 -7.60 -10.75 -11.20
CA GLU A 59 -6.18 -11.07 -10.99
C GLU A 59 -5.31 -9.81 -10.98
N ASN A 60 -4.32 -9.77 -10.12
CA ASN A 60 -3.48 -8.59 -9.79
C ASN A 60 -4.29 -7.36 -9.30
N GLY A 61 -5.54 -7.56 -8.92
CA GLY A 61 -6.42 -6.47 -8.51
C GLY A 61 -5.92 -5.70 -7.29
N LEU A 62 -5.27 -6.40 -6.34
CA LEU A 62 -4.69 -5.76 -5.16
C LEU A 62 -3.48 -4.89 -5.53
N VAL A 63 -2.63 -5.34 -6.44
CA VAL A 63 -1.55 -4.53 -7.01
C VAL A 63 -2.10 -3.31 -7.72
N LYS A 64 -3.11 -3.47 -8.58
CA LYS A 64 -3.74 -2.36 -9.31
C LYS A 64 -4.37 -1.33 -8.36
N HIS A 65 -5.06 -1.77 -7.32
CA HIS A 65 -5.57 -0.91 -6.25
C HIS A 65 -4.44 -0.11 -5.59
N THR A 66 -3.36 -0.78 -5.21
CA THR A 66 -2.19 -0.15 -4.61
C THR A 66 -1.57 0.90 -5.54
N LYS A 67 -1.40 0.58 -6.83
CA LYS A 67 -0.88 1.55 -7.82
C LYS A 67 -1.77 2.79 -7.95
N VAL A 68 -3.08 2.62 -7.94
CA VAL A 68 -4.02 3.76 -7.98
C VAL A 68 -3.90 4.60 -6.72
N ALA A 69 -3.79 3.98 -5.54
CA ALA A 69 -3.57 4.71 -4.29
C ALA A 69 -2.25 5.50 -4.32
N VAL A 70 -1.17 4.90 -4.82
CA VAL A 70 0.13 5.57 -5.01
C VAL A 70 0.02 6.72 -6.02
N ARG A 71 -0.71 6.53 -7.14
CA ARG A 71 -0.89 7.60 -8.13
C ARG A 71 -1.67 8.77 -7.58
N ILE A 72 -2.75 8.53 -6.84
CA ILE A 72 -3.49 9.58 -6.12
C ILE A 72 -2.55 10.33 -5.18
N ALA A 73 -1.76 9.60 -4.38
CA ALA A 73 -0.80 10.22 -3.48
C ALA A 73 0.23 11.08 -4.24
N LYS A 74 0.78 10.59 -5.33
CA LYS A 74 1.75 11.30 -6.16
C LYS A 74 1.19 12.64 -6.67
N GLU A 75 0.00 12.62 -7.27
CA GLU A 75 -0.67 13.83 -7.76
C GLU A 75 -0.90 14.87 -6.63
N LEU A 76 -1.35 14.40 -5.46
CA LEU A 76 -1.59 15.28 -4.31
C LEU A 76 -0.28 15.79 -3.68
N LEU A 77 0.78 14.96 -3.63
CA LEU A 77 2.08 15.32 -3.04
C LEU A 77 2.86 16.30 -3.92
N ASP A 78 2.69 16.25 -5.24
CA ASP A 78 3.33 17.19 -6.17
C ASP A 78 2.68 18.57 -6.15
N ASN A 79 1.43 18.66 -5.72
CA ASN A 79 0.72 19.92 -5.61
C ASN A 79 0.98 20.58 -4.25
N SER A 80 1.87 21.58 -4.24
CA SER A 80 2.23 22.34 -3.03
C SER A 80 1.07 23.12 -2.39
N GLY A 81 -0.01 23.35 -3.13
CA GLY A 81 -1.24 23.95 -2.60
C GLY A 81 -2.08 22.99 -1.77
N LEU A 82 -1.85 21.68 -1.88
CA LEU A 82 -2.63 20.65 -1.20
C LEU A 82 -1.89 20.02 0.00
N ASN A 83 -0.61 20.25 0.13
CA ASN A 83 0.17 19.71 1.25
C ASN A 83 1.39 20.58 1.58
N ASN A 84 1.92 20.39 2.78
CA ASN A 84 3.16 20.99 3.28
C ASN A 84 4.15 19.94 3.80
N PHE A 85 4.13 18.73 3.24
CA PHE A 85 5.03 17.66 3.64
C PHE A 85 6.44 17.91 3.11
N LYS A 86 7.45 17.56 3.91
CA LYS A 86 8.86 17.58 3.52
C LYS A 86 9.15 16.43 2.54
N ASP A 87 10.20 16.54 1.75
CA ASP A 87 10.55 15.52 0.76
C ASP A 87 10.76 14.13 1.38
N ASN A 88 11.47 14.06 2.53
CA ASN A 88 11.67 12.79 3.22
C ASN A 88 10.34 12.18 3.75
N GLU A 89 9.38 13.01 4.15
CA GLU A 89 8.05 12.56 4.59
C GLU A 89 7.23 12.04 3.40
N LYS A 90 7.34 12.72 2.24
CA LYS A 90 6.69 12.27 0.98
C LYS A 90 7.19 10.90 0.57
N ASP A 91 8.49 10.65 0.65
CA ASP A 91 9.09 9.36 0.33
C ASP A 91 8.53 8.25 1.26
N ILE A 92 8.45 8.50 2.57
CA ILE A 92 7.88 7.54 3.53
C ILE A 92 6.38 7.31 3.27
N ILE A 93 5.62 8.32 2.87
CA ILE A 93 4.20 8.17 2.51
C ILE A 93 4.05 7.26 1.29
N ILE A 94 4.85 7.45 0.24
CA ILE A 94 4.81 6.57 -0.94
C ILE A 94 5.19 5.13 -0.56
N MET A 95 6.26 4.94 0.23
CA MET A 95 6.63 3.61 0.75
C MET A 95 5.46 2.97 1.52
N ALA A 96 4.83 3.73 2.40
CA ALA A 96 3.70 3.25 3.21
C ALA A 96 2.54 2.78 2.34
N ILE A 97 2.16 3.56 1.32
CA ILE A 97 1.05 3.21 0.43
C ILE A 97 1.39 1.97 -0.42
N ILE A 98 2.63 1.81 -0.88
CA ILE A 98 3.04 0.59 -1.59
C ILE A 98 2.86 -0.65 -0.69
N LEU A 99 3.08 -0.54 0.62
CA LEU A 99 3.12 -1.66 1.56
C LEU A 99 1.81 -1.90 2.32
N HIS A 100 0.89 -0.92 2.40
CA HIS A 100 -0.23 -0.88 3.36
C HIS A 100 -1.07 -2.16 3.41
N ASP A 101 -1.38 -2.73 2.27
CA ASP A 101 -2.21 -3.93 2.09
C ASP A 101 -1.36 -5.20 1.86
N GLY A 102 -0.04 -5.14 2.06
CA GLY A 102 0.90 -6.21 1.72
C GLY A 102 0.61 -7.56 2.36
N CYS A 103 -0.04 -7.58 3.51
CA CYS A 103 -0.45 -8.80 4.22
C CYS A 103 -1.97 -8.89 4.38
N LYS A 104 -2.74 -8.47 3.38
CA LYS A 104 -4.21 -8.33 3.44
C LYS A 104 -4.95 -9.58 3.91
N SER A 105 -4.47 -10.75 3.54
CA SER A 105 -5.04 -12.04 3.95
C SER A 105 -4.10 -12.81 4.90
N GLY A 106 -3.23 -12.13 5.65
CA GLY A 106 -2.25 -12.72 6.57
C GLY A 106 -0.88 -12.98 5.95
N ILE A 107 0.08 -13.41 6.74
CA ILE A 107 1.39 -13.89 6.22
C ILE A 107 1.20 -15.18 5.43
N VAL A 108 0.43 -16.12 5.96
CA VAL A 108 -0.09 -17.28 5.23
C VAL A 108 -1.49 -16.90 4.75
N LYS A 109 -1.74 -17.09 3.45
CA LYS A 109 -3.00 -16.70 2.81
C LYS A 109 -4.22 -17.33 3.49
N GLU A 110 -5.10 -16.50 4.02
CA GLU A 110 -6.42 -16.90 4.50
C GLU A 110 -7.48 -16.62 3.40
N ASN A 111 -8.68 -17.18 3.57
CA ASN A 111 -9.77 -17.04 2.59
C ASN A 111 -10.35 -15.64 2.49
N TYR A 112 -10.24 -14.86 3.57
CA TYR A 112 -10.79 -13.50 3.67
C TYR A 112 -9.74 -12.48 4.10
N THR A 113 -10.06 -11.22 3.87
CA THR A 113 -9.27 -10.11 4.42
C THR A 113 -9.25 -10.17 5.94
N ARG A 114 -8.06 -10.07 6.53
CA ARG A 114 -7.90 -9.96 7.98
C ARG A 114 -8.14 -8.53 8.43
N PHE A 115 -8.87 -8.35 9.53
CA PHE A 115 -9.09 -7.01 10.10
C PHE A 115 -7.80 -6.35 10.58
N ASP A 116 -6.88 -7.17 11.09
CA ASP A 116 -5.62 -6.72 11.66
C ASP A 116 -4.46 -6.70 10.63
N HIS A 117 -4.74 -6.84 9.31
CA HIS A 117 -3.71 -6.86 8.29
C HIS A 117 -2.75 -5.65 8.33
N PRO A 118 -3.19 -4.42 8.72
CA PRO A 118 -2.28 -3.29 8.86
C PRO A 118 -1.22 -3.51 9.95
N LEU A 119 -1.58 -4.24 11.01
CA LEU A 119 -0.65 -4.58 12.09
C LEU A 119 0.28 -5.72 11.66
N ILE A 120 -0.20 -6.67 10.85
CA ILE A 120 0.61 -7.77 10.35
C ILE A 120 1.74 -7.25 9.45
N VAL A 121 1.43 -6.39 8.47
CA VAL A 121 2.47 -5.81 7.62
C VAL A 121 3.39 -4.86 8.41
N SER A 122 2.86 -4.14 9.40
CA SER A 122 3.67 -3.33 10.31
C SER A 122 4.66 -4.18 11.11
N HIS A 123 4.24 -5.38 11.53
CA HIS A 123 5.12 -6.32 12.22
C HIS A 123 6.22 -6.85 11.29
N LEU A 124 5.86 -7.27 10.08
CA LEU A 124 6.82 -7.70 9.06
C LEU A 124 7.89 -6.62 8.81
N ILE A 125 7.49 -5.33 8.73
CA ILE A 125 8.45 -4.22 8.57
C ILE A 125 9.36 -4.10 9.78
N LYS A 126 8.82 -4.20 11.01
CA LYS A 126 9.60 -4.12 12.25
C LYS A 126 10.60 -5.27 12.39
N GLU A 127 10.24 -6.48 12.02
CA GLU A 127 11.15 -7.64 12.02
C GLU A 127 12.33 -7.44 11.05
N ASN A 128 12.15 -6.66 10.00
CA ASN A 128 13.20 -6.34 9.04
C ASN A 128 13.93 -5.02 9.34
N ARG A 129 13.72 -4.39 10.52
CA ARG A 129 14.28 -3.09 10.91
C ARG A 129 15.79 -3.01 10.74
N SER A 130 16.53 -4.07 11.08
CA SER A 130 17.99 -4.11 10.97
C SER A 130 18.53 -4.02 9.54
N SER A 131 17.71 -4.34 8.54
CA SER A 131 18.03 -4.25 7.11
C SER A 131 17.69 -2.87 6.52
N LEU A 132 17.07 -1.99 7.30
CA LEU A 132 16.61 -0.68 6.86
C LEU A 132 17.44 0.42 7.54
N SER A 133 17.96 1.37 6.76
CA SER A 133 18.68 2.54 7.29
C SER A 133 17.74 3.73 7.52
N LEU A 134 16.47 3.47 7.87
CA LEU A 134 15.54 4.51 8.31
C LEU A 134 15.86 4.92 9.75
N ASN A 135 15.76 6.20 10.06
CA ASN A 135 15.86 6.65 11.45
C ASN A 135 14.55 6.34 12.21
N ASP A 136 14.53 6.60 13.53
CA ASP A 136 13.39 6.25 14.37
C ASP A 136 12.14 7.05 14.03
N GLU A 137 12.26 8.33 13.63
CA GLU A 137 11.13 9.18 13.20
C GLU A 137 10.53 8.67 11.88
N GLU A 138 11.37 8.30 10.93
CA GLU A 138 10.93 7.73 9.64
C GLU A 138 10.26 6.37 9.82
N MET A 139 10.80 5.54 10.68
CA MET A 139 10.22 4.24 11.02
C MET A 139 8.88 4.40 11.74
N ASP A 140 8.81 5.31 12.72
CA ASP A 140 7.55 5.62 13.40
C ASP A 140 6.48 6.12 12.42
N LEU A 141 6.84 7.05 11.54
CA LEU A 141 5.94 7.56 10.50
C LEU A 141 5.43 6.43 9.61
N LEU A 142 6.32 5.58 9.09
CA LEU A 142 5.96 4.45 8.23
C LEU A 142 4.96 3.52 8.91
N ILE A 143 5.27 3.09 10.14
CA ILE A 143 4.43 2.14 10.88
C ILE A 143 3.06 2.74 11.25
N ARG A 144 3.01 3.98 11.77
CA ARG A 144 1.75 4.54 12.25
C ARG A 144 0.79 4.90 11.12
N VAL A 145 1.28 5.32 9.94
CA VAL A 145 0.40 5.58 8.80
C VAL A 145 -0.16 4.30 8.22
N ILE A 146 0.64 3.23 8.14
CA ILE A 146 0.18 1.91 7.73
C ILE A 146 -0.84 1.36 8.73
N SER A 147 -0.52 1.38 10.04
CA SER A 147 -1.40 0.79 11.07
C SER A 147 -2.78 1.41 11.12
N SER A 148 -2.95 2.67 10.68
CA SER A 148 -4.21 3.41 10.76
C SER A 148 -4.93 3.61 9.41
N HIS A 149 -4.43 3.02 8.31
CA HIS A 149 -4.96 3.31 6.98
C HIS A 149 -6.44 2.93 6.80
N MET A 150 -6.95 1.98 7.58
CA MET A 150 -8.35 1.54 7.54
C MET A 150 -9.35 2.62 8.03
N GLY A 151 -8.88 3.66 8.72
CA GLY A 151 -9.75 4.74 9.18
C GLY A 151 -10.83 4.27 10.16
N ILE A 152 -12.10 4.51 9.82
CA ILE A 152 -13.25 4.14 10.66
C ILE A 152 -13.54 2.63 10.64
N TRP A 153 -13.00 1.87 9.70
CA TRP A 153 -13.11 0.40 9.64
C TRP A 153 -12.04 -0.27 10.50
N ASN A 154 -11.97 0.15 11.77
CA ASN A 154 -10.93 -0.21 12.72
C ASN A 154 -11.38 -1.30 13.72
N LYS A 155 -12.55 -1.91 13.49
CA LYS A 155 -13.18 -2.88 14.42
C LYS A 155 -13.21 -4.29 13.85
N ASP A 156 -13.17 -5.27 14.76
CA ASP A 156 -13.44 -6.67 14.44
C ASP A 156 -14.95 -6.97 14.34
N TYR A 157 -15.31 -8.22 14.08
CA TYR A 157 -16.71 -8.66 13.98
C TYR A 157 -17.50 -8.52 15.30
N ASN A 158 -16.81 -8.44 16.44
CA ASN A 158 -17.41 -8.27 17.76
C ASN A 158 -17.56 -6.79 18.12
N GLY A 159 -17.10 -5.88 17.25
CA GLY A 159 -17.14 -4.43 17.50
C GLY A 159 -15.97 -3.90 18.34
N ASN A 160 -14.96 -4.73 18.63
CA ASN A 160 -13.76 -4.30 19.34
C ASN A 160 -12.86 -3.46 18.42
N GLU A 161 -12.35 -2.34 18.92
CA GLU A 161 -11.36 -1.54 18.23
C GLU A 161 -10.02 -2.25 18.24
N ILE A 162 -9.53 -2.70 17.05
CA ILE A 162 -8.29 -3.43 16.88
C ILE A 162 -7.20 -2.62 16.18
N LEU A 163 -7.59 -1.56 15.47
CA LEU A 163 -6.68 -0.68 14.76
C LEU A 163 -6.76 0.75 15.28
N PRO A 164 -5.66 1.50 15.26
CA PRO A 164 -5.70 2.92 15.56
C PRO A 164 -6.46 3.69 14.45
N ILE A 165 -7.20 4.71 14.84
CA ILE A 165 -7.80 5.65 13.89
C ILE A 165 -6.78 6.73 13.48
N PRO A 166 -6.89 7.33 12.27
CA PRO A 166 -6.02 8.42 11.84
C PRO A 166 -6.17 9.67 12.73
N LYS A 167 -5.07 10.10 13.36
CA LYS A 167 -5.06 11.26 14.29
C LYS A 167 -4.34 12.49 13.72
N ASP A 168 -3.32 12.29 12.89
CA ASP A 168 -2.52 13.37 12.32
C ASP A 168 -2.70 13.53 10.81
N LYS A 169 -2.07 14.54 10.22
CA LYS A 169 -2.16 14.85 8.79
C LYS A 169 -1.64 13.72 7.90
N TYR A 170 -0.61 13.00 8.32
CA TYR A 170 0.01 11.92 7.53
C TYR A 170 -0.88 10.69 7.49
N GLN A 171 -1.41 10.30 8.65
CA GLN A 171 -2.33 9.18 8.77
C GLN A 171 -3.62 9.43 7.96
N ARG A 172 -4.19 10.65 8.07
CA ARG A 172 -5.37 11.04 7.28
C ARG A 172 -5.08 11.06 5.78
N PHE A 173 -3.89 11.48 5.38
CA PHE A 173 -3.49 11.51 3.98
C PHE A 173 -3.40 10.11 3.39
N VAL A 174 -2.71 9.17 4.06
CA VAL A 174 -2.58 7.78 3.60
C VAL A 174 -3.95 7.10 3.56
N HIS A 175 -4.76 7.25 4.61
CA HIS A 175 -6.14 6.75 4.62
C HIS A 175 -6.97 7.33 3.46
N MET A 176 -6.85 8.62 3.17
CA MET A 176 -7.58 9.25 2.07
C MET A 176 -7.18 8.66 0.71
N CYS A 177 -5.90 8.44 0.46
CA CYS A 177 -5.43 7.88 -0.81
C CYS A 177 -5.94 6.45 -1.01
N ASP A 178 -5.86 5.61 0.02
CA ASP A 178 -6.43 4.26 0.02
C ASP A 178 -7.95 4.30 -0.17
N TYR A 179 -8.65 5.10 0.62
CA TYR A 179 -10.11 5.27 0.53
C TYR A 179 -10.56 5.68 -0.87
N LEU A 180 -9.91 6.68 -1.48
CA LEU A 180 -10.26 7.16 -2.82
C LEU A 180 -10.01 6.10 -3.88
N SER A 181 -8.91 5.35 -3.81
CA SER A 181 -8.58 4.30 -4.78
C SER A 181 -9.60 3.15 -4.79
N SER A 182 -10.37 2.98 -3.71
CA SER A 182 -11.45 1.99 -3.60
C SER A 182 -12.78 2.44 -4.22
N LYS A 183 -12.90 3.68 -4.72
CA LYS A 183 -14.20 4.23 -5.16
C LYS A 183 -14.59 3.76 -6.56
N LYS A 184 -15.78 3.19 -6.70
CA LYS A 184 -16.29 2.62 -7.95
C LYS A 184 -16.50 3.61 -9.09
N PHE A 185 -16.55 4.90 -8.81
CA PHE A 185 -16.63 5.94 -9.85
C PHE A 185 -15.29 6.20 -10.56
N LEU A 186 -14.17 5.69 -10.02
CA LEU A 186 -12.87 5.81 -10.69
C LEU A 186 -12.82 4.88 -11.91
N ASP A 187 -12.60 5.47 -13.07
CA ASP A 187 -12.35 4.76 -14.32
C ASP A 187 -10.87 4.89 -14.70
N VAL A 188 -10.04 4.03 -14.12
CA VAL A 188 -8.60 3.99 -14.39
C VAL A 188 -8.29 2.92 -15.42
N LYS A 189 -7.64 3.30 -16.51
CA LYS A 189 -7.20 2.37 -17.56
C LYS A 189 -5.81 1.82 -17.23
N PHE A 190 -5.62 0.56 -17.55
CA PHE A 190 -4.35 -0.15 -17.37
C PHE A 190 -3.83 -0.67 -18.71
N ASP A 191 -2.51 -0.70 -18.84
CA ASP A 191 -1.78 -1.46 -19.83
C ASP A 191 -0.98 -2.52 -19.07
N GLY A 192 -1.42 -3.79 -19.16
CA GLY A 192 -0.95 -4.83 -18.26
C GLY A 192 -1.27 -4.51 -16.79
N ILE A 193 -0.21 -4.31 -15.99
CA ILE A 193 -0.30 -3.95 -14.57
C ILE A 193 -0.10 -2.45 -14.31
N ASP A 194 0.30 -1.67 -15.32
CA ASP A 194 0.61 -0.26 -15.16
C ASP A 194 -0.56 0.64 -15.54
N ILE A 195 -0.70 1.74 -14.79
CA ILE A 195 -1.69 2.77 -15.10
C ILE A 195 -1.30 3.41 -16.44
N LYS A 196 -2.24 3.45 -17.36
CA LYS A 196 -2.11 4.12 -18.64
C LYS A 196 -2.26 5.63 -18.43
N ASP A 197 -1.22 6.39 -18.81
CA ASP A 197 -1.22 7.86 -18.79
C ASP A 197 -2.08 8.45 -19.90
#